data_f4b0f266fbab1f2fd411cd8e0549a837
#
_entry.id   f4b0f266fbab1f2fd411cd8e0549a837
#
_cell.length_a   1.000
_cell.length_b   1.000
_cell.length_c   1.000
_cell.angle_alpha   90.00
_cell.angle_beta   90.00
_cell.angle_gamma   90.00
#
_symmetry.space_group_name_H-M   'P 1'
#
loop_
_entity.id
_entity.type
_entity.pdbx_description
1 polymer ?
#
loop_
_entity_poly.entity_id
_entity_poly.type
_entity_poly.pdbx_seq_one_letter_code
_entity_poly.pdbx_strand_id
1 'polypeptide(L)'
;MINNVLKLSFIAFCAICSTISNAQAPNLIKYQSIARDAAGLILPNLPLGIRISIHDLSASGTIVFQETHSVVTNEYGLFNLSIGAGASLTGTIIGVDWSNGAKYIEIEGDLTGGTSYLQFGTSELLSVPYALYSNYSGIAFLPNGTSAGNTPYWDGSTWVINNSNIYNNGNKIGIGTASPVQKLDVNGNINIPLDSSYMINNRKVLWVKGIGNVFVGNNTGASNTIGFNNSFFGFNSGTLNLSGSQNTFIGTETGAANINGDMNSFLGRRAGFSNIDGIENTFIGAYAGQSNTDGNHNSFMGVTTGSSNTSGAENTFIGAHAGYFNNMGSFNVFLGNFTGLANISGNNNTFVGFEANGSSSNLTNAAAFGAGAIVNADNSIILGNTSVTSIGGQVGWSTFSDKRLKTNIEECKLGLEFITKLQPVNYTYKAKGQENLVYTGLIAQDVEQLLNDLNTDFSGLVRPKNKNDFYSIRYAEFVVPLINSVQEQEKKITDLENLNLELIKRIEDLEKKLTTILSNSN
;
A
#
# COMPACT_ATOMS: atom_id res chain seq x y z
N MET A 1 -26.95 -17.10 -35.77
CA MET A 1 -27.88 -16.38 -36.66
C MET A 1 -29.13 -15.86 -35.96
N ILE A 2 -29.69 -16.52 -34.98
CA ILE A 2 -30.95 -16.12 -34.28
C ILE A 2 -30.79 -14.84 -33.43
N ASN A 3 -29.59 -14.61 -32.82
CA ASN A 3 -29.37 -13.43 -31.97
C ASN A 3 -29.21 -12.08 -32.72
N ASN A 4 -28.94 -12.11 -34.02
CA ASN A 4 -28.81 -10.87 -34.80
C ASN A 4 -30.15 -10.44 -35.40
N VAL A 5 -31.08 -11.38 -35.60
CA VAL A 5 -32.42 -11.07 -36.08
C VAL A 5 -33.28 -10.43 -34.99
N LEU A 6 -33.14 -10.87 -33.72
CA LEU A 6 -33.81 -10.23 -32.56
C LEU A 6 -33.34 -8.80 -32.30
N LYS A 7 -32.02 -8.52 -32.49
CA LYS A 7 -31.49 -7.16 -32.34
C LYS A 7 -31.96 -6.22 -33.45
N LEU A 8 -32.04 -6.70 -34.67
CA LEU A 8 -32.58 -5.89 -35.77
C LEU A 8 -34.09 -5.60 -35.62
N SER A 9 -34.88 -6.57 -35.14
CA SER A 9 -36.31 -6.38 -34.87
C SER A 9 -36.54 -5.37 -33.71
N PHE A 10 -35.72 -5.36 -32.69
CA PHE A 10 -35.85 -4.41 -31.58
C PHE A 10 -35.46 -2.97 -32.00
N ILE A 11 -34.45 -2.83 -32.84
CA ILE A 11 -34.01 -1.52 -33.38
C ILE A 11 -35.06 -0.99 -34.36
N ALA A 12 -35.67 -1.84 -35.18
CA ALA A 12 -36.76 -1.45 -36.09
C ALA A 12 -38.04 -1.06 -35.33
N PHE A 13 -38.37 -1.74 -34.23
CA PHE A 13 -39.52 -1.40 -33.38
C PHE A 13 -39.31 -0.07 -32.63
N CYS A 14 -38.10 0.21 -32.12
CA CYS A 14 -37.77 1.52 -31.52
C CYS A 14 -37.77 2.66 -32.53
N ALA A 15 -37.37 2.42 -33.79
CA ALA A 15 -37.40 3.43 -34.84
C ALA A 15 -38.85 3.78 -35.33
N ILE A 16 -39.81 2.85 -35.20
CA ILE A 16 -41.21 3.10 -35.55
C ILE A 16 -41.96 3.81 -34.41
N CYS A 17 -41.52 3.72 -33.15
CA CYS A 17 -42.10 4.43 -31.99
C CYS A 17 -41.66 5.88 -31.84
N SER A 18 -40.78 6.41 -32.69
CA SER A 18 -40.41 7.83 -32.70
C SER A 18 -41.22 8.67 -33.66
N THR A 19 -42.51 8.37 -33.85
CA THR A 19 -43.42 9.40 -34.39
C THR A 19 -43.57 10.45 -33.29
N ILE A 20 -42.95 11.59 -33.53
CA ILE A 20 -43.12 12.80 -32.72
C ILE A 20 -44.63 13.10 -32.75
N SER A 21 -45.34 12.72 -31.69
CA SER A 21 -46.71 13.20 -31.48
C SER A 21 -46.60 14.69 -31.12
N ASN A 22 -46.59 15.53 -32.15
CA ASN A 22 -46.84 16.95 -31.94
C ASN A 22 -48.30 17.06 -31.50
N ALA A 23 -48.54 17.16 -30.22
CA ALA A 23 -49.82 17.60 -29.68
C ALA A 23 -49.96 19.10 -29.98
N GLN A 24 -50.13 19.42 -31.27
CA GLN A 24 -50.40 20.80 -31.70
C GLN A 24 -51.88 21.07 -31.44
N ALA A 25 -52.19 22.12 -30.71
CA ALA A 25 -53.56 22.57 -30.50
C ALA A 25 -54.24 22.73 -31.89
N PRO A 26 -55.49 22.31 -32.06
CA PRO A 26 -56.16 22.50 -33.32
C PRO A 26 -56.17 23.98 -33.70
N ASN A 27 -55.74 24.27 -34.94
CA ASN A 27 -55.73 25.63 -35.49
C ASN A 27 -57.12 26.17 -35.84
N LEU A 28 -58.14 25.73 -35.12
CA LEU A 28 -59.54 26.06 -35.34
C LEU A 28 -60.19 26.42 -34.01
N ILE A 29 -61.03 27.45 -34.03
CA ILE A 29 -61.86 27.83 -32.88
C ILE A 29 -63.29 27.42 -33.18
N LYS A 30 -63.88 26.63 -32.32
CA LYS A 30 -65.32 26.23 -32.44
C LYS A 30 -66.18 27.42 -32.05
N TYR A 31 -67.12 27.75 -32.95
CA TYR A 31 -68.10 28.82 -32.71
C TYR A 31 -69.47 28.26 -32.92
N GLN A 32 -70.37 28.61 -32.00
CA GLN A 32 -71.78 28.21 -32.06
C GLN A 32 -72.69 29.38 -31.69
N SER A 33 -73.74 29.60 -32.42
CA SER A 33 -74.69 30.69 -32.11
C SER A 33 -76.08 30.36 -32.58
N ILE A 34 -77.08 31.13 -32.12
CA ILE A 34 -78.46 31.02 -32.54
C ILE A 34 -78.80 32.30 -33.34
N ALA A 35 -79.23 32.08 -34.61
CA ALA A 35 -79.66 33.20 -35.45
C ALA A 35 -81.10 33.61 -35.09
N ARG A 36 -81.28 34.94 -34.94
CA ARG A 36 -82.55 35.58 -34.63
C ARG A 36 -82.76 36.75 -35.56
N ASP A 37 -84.07 37.05 -35.83
CA ASP A 37 -84.44 38.25 -36.55
C ASP A 37 -84.41 39.48 -35.64
N ALA A 38 -84.76 40.64 -36.18
CA ALA A 38 -84.82 41.91 -35.45
C ALA A 38 -85.81 41.96 -34.30
N ALA A 39 -86.80 41.07 -34.30
CA ALA A 39 -87.85 40.91 -33.27
C ALA A 39 -87.38 39.87 -32.18
N GLY A 40 -86.25 39.24 -32.36
CA GLY A 40 -85.66 38.24 -31.43
C GLY A 40 -86.19 36.84 -31.65
N LEU A 41 -86.94 36.56 -32.72
CA LEU A 41 -87.46 35.26 -33.05
C LEU A 41 -86.35 34.42 -33.72
N ILE A 42 -86.30 33.10 -33.40
CA ILE A 42 -85.34 32.17 -34.00
C ILE A 42 -85.61 32.04 -35.53
N LEU A 43 -84.53 31.86 -36.29
CA LEU A 43 -84.54 31.65 -37.72
C LEU A 43 -84.20 30.19 -38.05
N PRO A 44 -85.18 29.30 -38.08
CA PRO A 44 -84.96 27.86 -38.27
C PRO A 44 -84.80 27.51 -39.76
N ASN A 45 -83.90 26.53 -40.01
CA ASN A 45 -83.62 25.93 -41.31
C ASN A 45 -83.33 26.98 -42.43
N LEU A 46 -82.65 28.06 -42.07
CA LEU A 46 -82.30 29.15 -42.97
C LEU A 46 -80.85 29.16 -43.38
N PRO A 47 -80.52 29.29 -44.67
CA PRO A 47 -79.11 29.52 -45.07
C PRO A 47 -78.67 30.90 -44.61
N LEU A 48 -77.48 30.97 -44.05
CA LEU A 48 -76.87 32.21 -43.59
C LEU A 48 -75.45 32.36 -44.19
N GLY A 49 -75.15 33.56 -44.64
CA GLY A 49 -73.73 33.97 -44.84
C GLY A 49 -73.18 34.56 -43.58
N ILE A 50 -72.12 34.06 -43.04
CA ILE A 50 -71.47 34.58 -41.83
C ILE A 50 -70.06 35.08 -42.21
N ARG A 51 -69.71 36.28 -41.77
CA ARG A 51 -68.41 36.83 -41.87
C ARG A 51 -67.84 36.99 -40.45
N ILE A 52 -66.66 36.48 -40.26
CA ILE A 52 -65.94 36.57 -38.98
C ILE A 52 -64.66 37.38 -39.18
N SER A 53 -64.49 38.38 -38.35
CA SER A 53 -63.24 39.22 -38.32
C SER A 53 -62.60 39.16 -36.93
N ILE A 54 -61.28 39.11 -36.88
CA ILE A 54 -60.51 39.33 -35.66
C ILE A 54 -59.80 40.69 -35.78
N HIS A 55 -60.14 41.58 -34.84
CA HIS A 55 -59.52 42.92 -34.72
C HIS A 55 -58.42 42.89 -33.68
N ASP A 56 -57.34 43.65 -33.94
CA ASP A 56 -56.21 43.78 -33.06
C ASP A 56 -56.41 44.94 -32.09
N LEU A 57 -56.04 44.76 -30.80
CA LEU A 57 -55.97 45.74 -29.74
C LEU A 57 -57.31 46.40 -29.32
N SER A 58 -58.33 46.50 -30.17
CA SER A 58 -59.63 47.10 -29.84
C SER A 58 -60.74 46.58 -30.74
N ALA A 59 -62.00 46.79 -30.32
CA ALA A 59 -63.19 46.38 -31.09
C ALA A 59 -63.28 47.01 -32.49
N SER A 60 -62.66 48.14 -32.72
CA SER A 60 -62.54 48.83 -34.00
C SER A 60 -61.11 48.84 -34.54
N GLY A 61 -60.25 47.98 -34.03
CA GLY A 61 -58.85 47.87 -34.44
C GLY A 61 -58.64 47.30 -35.84
N THR A 62 -57.41 47.14 -36.23
CA THR A 62 -57.05 46.60 -37.55
C THR A 62 -57.52 45.14 -37.65
N ILE A 63 -58.18 44.77 -38.76
CA ILE A 63 -58.55 43.40 -39.03
C ILE A 63 -57.29 42.62 -39.38
N VAL A 64 -56.92 41.65 -38.51
CA VAL A 64 -55.78 40.78 -38.69
C VAL A 64 -56.16 39.40 -39.21
N PHE A 65 -57.40 39.04 -39.14
CA PHE A 65 -57.98 37.85 -39.70
C PHE A 65 -59.42 38.07 -40.14
N GLN A 66 -59.82 37.60 -41.31
CA GLN A 66 -61.19 37.65 -41.76
C GLN A 66 -61.49 36.46 -42.68
N GLU A 67 -62.64 35.86 -42.43
CA GLU A 67 -63.18 34.71 -43.28
C GLU A 67 -64.70 34.73 -43.39
N THR A 68 -65.20 34.01 -44.38
CA THR A 68 -66.59 33.84 -44.56
C THR A 68 -67.01 32.38 -44.52
N HIS A 69 -68.25 32.15 -44.01
CA HIS A 69 -68.85 30.82 -43.92
C HIS A 69 -70.26 30.87 -44.53
N SER A 70 -70.67 29.78 -45.19
CA SER A 70 -72.06 29.53 -45.54
C SER A 70 -72.53 28.40 -44.63
N VAL A 71 -73.52 28.68 -43.80
CA VAL A 71 -74.06 27.74 -42.82
C VAL A 71 -75.63 27.68 -42.96
N VAL A 72 -76.17 26.63 -42.44
CA VAL A 72 -77.67 26.50 -42.37
C VAL A 72 -77.99 26.30 -40.90
N THR A 73 -79.00 27.04 -40.42
CA THR A 73 -79.51 26.89 -39.05
C THR A 73 -80.32 25.60 -38.94
N ASN A 74 -80.38 24.99 -37.79
CA ASN A 74 -81.29 23.86 -37.51
C ASN A 74 -82.71 24.37 -37.10
N GLU A 75 -83.56 23.46 -36.71
CA GLU A 75 -84.95 23.77 -36.26
C GLU A 75 -85.04 24.73 -35.09
N TYR A 76 -83.96 24.94 -34.31
CA TYR A 76 -83.82 25.85 -33.17
C TYR A 76 -83.04 27.13 -33.54
N GLY A 77 -82.81 27.39 -34.82
CA GLY A 77 -82.03 28.51 -35.27
C GLY A 77 -80.49 28.43 -34.98
N LEU A 78 -80.03 27.25 -34.52
CA LEU A 78 -78.65 27.05 -34.13
C LEU A 78 -77.79 26.78 -35.36
N PHE A 79 -76.65 27.41 -35.44
CA PHE A 79 -75.60 27.08 -36.40
C PHE A 79 -74.26 26.89 -35.72
N ASN A 80 -73.40 26.10 -36.31
CA ASN A 80 -72.02 25.82 -35.87
C ASN A 80 -71.08 26.07 -37.02
N LEU A 81 -69.90 26.63 -36.64
CA LEU A 81 -68.81 26.75 -37.60
C LEU A 81 -67.48 26.57 -36.88
N SER A 82 -66.42 26.46 -37.63
CA SER A 82 -65.05 26.39 -37.10
C SER A 82 -64.23 27.57 -37.67
N ILE A 83 -63.95 28.57 -36.83
CA ILE A 83 -63.13 29.73 -37.21
C ILE A 83 -61.78 29.20 -37.61
N GLY A 84 -61.23 29.65 -38.74
CA GLY A 84 -60.00 29.14 -39.37
C GLY A 84 -60.27 28.12 -40.48
N ALA A 85 -61.53 27.67 -40.68
CA ALA A 85 -61.95 26.70 -41.74
C ALA A 85 -62.81 27.34 -42.85
N GLY A 86 -63.09 28.65 -42.76
CA GLY A 86 -63.88 29.39 -43.73
C GLY A 86 -63.08 29.80 -44.96
N ALA A 87 -63.73 30.47 -45.89
CA ALA A 87 -63.07 31.13 -47.04
C ALA A 87 -62.35 32.39 -46.55
N SER A 88 -61.06 32.36 -46.51
CA SER A 88 -60.19 33.49 -45.98
C SER A 88 -60.26 34.67 -46.92
N LEU A 89 -60.51 35.84 -46.32
CA LEU A 89 -60.45 37.15 -46.96
C LEU A 89 -59.19 37.93 -46.55
N THR A 90 -58.77 37.81 -45.29
CA THR A 90 -57.61 38.47 -44.74
C THR A 90 -56.90 37.56 -43.74
N GLY A 91 -55.61 37.35 -43.90
CA GLY A 91 -54.75 36.59 -43.02
C GLY A 91 -55.14 35.11 -42.85
N THR A 92 -54.51 34.46 -41.88
CA THR A 92 -54.87 33.11 -41.42
C THR A 92 -54.94 33.10 -39.92
N ILE A 93 -55.73 32.21 -39.34
CA ILE A 93 -55.88 32.12 -37.87
C ILE A 93 -54.57 31.81 -37.15
N ILE A 94 -53.63 31.10 -37.82
CA ILE A 94 -52.27 30.82 -37.32
C ILE A 94 -51.40 32.08 -37.38
N GLY A 95 -51.67 32.95 -38.36
CA GLY A 95 -50.87 34.18 -38.55
C GLY A 95 -51.25 35.33 -37.62
N VAL A 96 -52.31 35.16 -36.82
CA VAL A 96 -52.69 36.15 -35.80
C VAL A 96 -51.66 36.11 -34.68
N ASP A 97 -51.04 37.25 -34.35
CA ASP A 97 -50.17 37.40 -33.18
C ASP A 97 -50.98 37.40 -31.88
N TRP A 98 -51.21 36.24 -31.34
CA TRP A 98 -51.95 36.00 -30.09
C TRP A 98 -51.19 36.46 -28.85
N SER A 99 -49.87 36.76 -28.97
CA SER A 99 -49.02 37.14 -27.84
C SER A 99 -49.09 38.64 -27.52
N ASN A 100 -49.54 39.44 -28.42
CA ASN A 100 -49.48 40.88 -28.33
C ASN A 100 -50.89 41.52 -28.26
N GLY A 101 -51.30 41.94 -27.08
CA GLY A 101 -52.52 42.69 -26.82
C GLY A 101 -53.85 41.93 -26.97
N ALA A 102 -54.93 42.62 -26.64
CA ALA A 102 -56.29 42.07 -26.72
C ALA A 102 -56.73 41.84 -28.18
N LYS A 103 -57.46 40.78 -28.42
CA LYS A 103 -58.09 40.47 -29.72
C LYS A 103 -59.61 40.49 -29.59
N TYR A 104 -60.27 41.00 -30.58
CA TYR A 104 -61.73 41.14 -30.60
C TYR A 104 -62.28 40.40 -31.80
N ILE A 105 -63.30 39.59 -31.57
CA ILE A 105 -64.01 38.90 -32.62
C ILE A 105 -65.26 39.70 -32.97
N GLU A 106 -65.44 40.00 -34.24
CA GLU A 106 -66.62 40.58 -34.83
C GLU A 106 -67.39 39.53 -35.68
N ILE A 107 -68.67 39.44 -35.46
CA ILE A 107 -69.52 38.57 -36.18
C ILE A 107 -70.52 39.40 -36.99
N GLU A 108 -70.53 39.15 -38.26
CA GLU A 108 -71.44 39.77 -39.19
C GLU A 108 -72.23 38.66 -39.94
N GLY A 109 -73.43 38.92 -40.33
CA GLY A 109 -74.27 37.95 -41.04
C GLY A 109 -75.18 38.52 -42.10
N ASP A 110 -75.38 37.73 -43.14
CA ASP A 110 -76.40 37.93 -44.12
C ASP A 110 -77.49 36.84 -43.94
N LEU A 111 -78.71 37.26 -43.46
CA LEU A 111 -79.81 36.38 -43.17
C LEU A 111 -80.45 35.78 -44.40
N THR A 112 -80.06 36.20 -45.60
CA THR A 112 -80.55 35.66 -46.89
C THR A 112 -79.63 34.59 -47.49
N GLY A 113 -78.49 34.30 -46.78
CA GLY A 113 -77.45 33.39 -47.25
C GLY A 113 -76.49 33.96 -48.26
N GLY A 114 -76.58 35.29 -48.53
CA GLY A 114 -75.68 36.00 -49.44
C GLY A 114 -74.41 36.61 -48.78
N THR A 115 -74.02 37.76 -49.34
CA THR A 115 -72.75 38.46 -48.89
C THR A 115 -73.01 39.91 -48.43
N SER A 116 -74.26 40.28 -48.20
CA SER A 116 -74.64 41.61 -47.69
C SER A 116 -74.62 41.59 -46.16
N TYR A 117 -73.43 41.58 -45.54
CA TYR A 117 -73.25 41.38 -44.14
C TYR A 117 -73.66 42.58 -43.30
N LEU A 118 -74.43 42.29 -42.25
CA LEU A 118 -74.76 43.24 -41.17
C LEU A 118 -74.07 42.80 -39.90
N GLN A 119 -73.53 43.75 -39.13
CA GLN A 119 -72.81 43.49 -37.88
C GLN A 119 -73.81 42.99 -36.81
N PHE A 120 -73.52 41.80 -36.23
CA PHE A 120 -74.27 41.26 -35.10
C PHE A 120 -73.64 41.62 -33.75
N GLY A 121 -72.32 41.79 -33.70
CA GLY A 121 -71.65 42.20 -32.50
C GLY A 121 -70.16 42.00 -32.55
N THR A 122 -69.47 42.70 -31.67
CA THR A 122 -68.02 42.54 -31.48
C THR A 122 -67.74 42.31 -29.97
N SER A 123 -66.92 41.32 -29.65
CA SER A 123 -66.57 40.97 -28.28
C SER A 123 -65.09 40.64 -28.17
N GLU A 124 -64.50 40.90 -27.00
CA GLU A 124 -63.12 40.53 -26.70
C GLU A 124 -62.99 38.98 -26.61
N LEU A 125 -61.95 38.45 -27.20
CA LEU A 125 -61.58 37.04 -27.09
C LEU A 125 -60.78 36.85 -25.78
N LEU A 126 -61.44 36.27 -24.76
CA LEU A 126 -60.82 35.93 -23.48
C LEU A 126 -60.19 34.55 -23.55
N SER A 127 -59.13 34.39 -22.78
CA SER A 127 -58.40 33.10 -22.70
C SER A 127 -59.28 31.95 -22.21
N VAL A 128 -59.18 30.82 -22.88
CA VAL A 128 -59.79 29.57 -22.44
C VAL A 128 -58.79 28.78 -21.55
N PRO A 129 -59.23 27.86 -20.66
CA PRO A 129 -58.36 27.16 -19.74
C PRO A 129 -57.16 26.48 -20.41
N TYR A 130 -57.27 26.02 -21.64
CA TYR A 130 -56.18 25.40 -22.40
C TYR A 130 -55.10 26.42 -22.80
N ALA A 131 -55.48 27.64 -23.13
CA ALA A 131 -54.51 28.73 -23.44
C ALA A 131 -53.80 29.24 -22.19
N LEU A 132 -54.42 29.23 -21.02
CA LEU A 132 -53.78 29.54 -19.73
C LEU A 132 -52.70 28.52 -19.40
N TYR A 133 -52.92 27.21 -19.67
CA TYR A 133 -51.88 26.18 -19.46
C TYR A 133 -50.67 26.37 -20.39
N SER A 134 -50.89 26.72 -21.65
CA SER A 134 -49.84 27.03 -22.62
C SER A 134 -48.97 28.22 -22.19
N ASN A 135 -49.58 29.22 -21.57
CA ASN A 135 -48.83 30.38 -21.07
C ASN A 135 -47.90 30.04 -19.90
N TYR A 136 -48.27 29.05 -19.05
CA TYR A 136 -47.39 28.55 -17.99
C TYR A 136 -46.28 27.60 -18.54
N SER A 137 -46.49 26.89 -19.59
CA SER A 137 -45.44 26.03 -20.21
C SER A 137 -44.36 26.86 -20.93
N GLY A 138 -44.66 28.09 -21.30
CA GLY A 138 -43.68 28.99 -21.93
C GLY A 138 -42.71 29.67 -20.97
N ILE A 139 -42.89 29.51 -19.63
CA ILE A 139 -42.04 30.19 -18.63
C ILE A 139 -40.82 29.36 -18.22
N ALA A 140 -40.68 28.12 -18.69
CA ALA A 140 -39.53 27.28 -18.42
C ALA A 140 -38.41 27.44 -19.45
N PHE A 141 -38.15 28.65 -19.95
CA PHE A 141 -36.90 28.86 -20.71
C PHE A 141 -35.71 28.88 -19.74
N LEU A 142 -34.88 27.83 -19.78
CA LEU A 142 -33.54 27.93 -19.25
C LEU A 142 -32.87 29.15 -19.91
N PRO A 143 -32.21 30.01 -19.15
CA PRO A 143 -31.55 31.18 -19.73
C PRO A 143 -30.56 30.72 -20.80
N ASN A 144 -30.48 31.49 -21.88
CA ASN A 144 -29.53 31.21 -22.95
C ASN A 144 -28.10 31.40 -22.43
N GLY A 145 -27.22 30.42 -22.73
CA GLY A 145 -25.79 30.55 -22.42
C GLY A 145 -25.17 31.75 -23.14
N THR A 146 -24.34 32.50 -22.44
CA THR A 146 -23.58 33.63 -22.99
C THR A 146 -22.29 33.16 -23.70
N SER A 147 -21.86 31.93 -23.42
CA SER A 147 -20.67 31.32 -23.99
C SER A 147 -20.85 29.80 -24.10
N ALA A 148 -20.10 29.17 -25.01
CA ALA A 148 -20.04 27.72 -25.10
C ALA A 148 -19.56 27.12 -23.77
N GLY A 149 -20.23 26.06 -23.31
CA GLY A 149 -19.87 25.39 -22.04
C GLY A 149 -20.59 25.88 -20.80
N ASN A 150 -21.41 26.95 -20.90
CA ASN A 150 -22.24 27.39 -19.79
C ASN A 150 -23.25 26.31 -19.37
N THR A 151 -23.40 26.09 -18.08
CA THR A 151 -24.40 25.20 -17.49
C THR A 151 -25.38 25.99 -16.64
N PRO A 152 -26.71 25.84 -16.86
CA PRO A 152 -27.70 26.45 -15.96
C PRO A 152 -27.75 25.71 -14.63
N TYR A 153 -28.00 26.47 -13.57
CA TYR A 153 -28.30 25.94 -12.23
C TYR A 153 -29.43 26.73 -11.57
N TRP A 154 -30.14 26.11 -10.64
CA TRP A 154 -31.17 26.74 -9.84
C TRP A 154 -30.52 27.39 -8.61
N ASP A 155 -30.69 28.72 -8.45
CA ASP A 155 -30.10 29.49 -7.32
C ASP A 155 -30.98 29.51 -6.06
N GLY A 156 -32.14 28.87 -6.11
CA GLY A 156 -33.18 28.88 -5.08
C GLY A 156 -34.40 29.70 -5.45
N SER A 157 -34.32 30.58 -6.46
CA SER A 157 -35.40 31.47 -6.93
C SER A 157 -35.55 31.44 -8.45
N THR A 158 -34.46 31.40 -9.19
CA THR A 158 -34.44 31.44 -10.66
C THR A 158 -33.39 30.50 -11.26
N TRP A 159 -33.56 30.17 -12.54
CA TRP A 159 -32.52 29.52 -13.32
C TRP A 159 -31.48 30.55 -13.74
N VAL A 160 -30.23 30.34 -13.35
CA VAL A 160 -29.11 31.22 -13.71
C VAL A 160 -28.02 30.44 -14.44
N ILE A 161 -27.19 31.16 -15.18
CA ILE A 161 -26.05 30.58 -15.88
C ILE A 161 -24.78 30.88 -15.12
N ASN A 162 -23.96 29.86 -14.93
CA ASN A 162 -22.66 30.00 -14.31
C ASN A 162 -21.54 29.61 -15.28
N ASN A 163 -20.54 30.46 -15.40
CA ASN A 163 -19.41 30.27 -16.31
C ASN A 163 -18.21 29.57 -15.65
N SER A 164 -18.16 29.52 -14.32
CA SER A 164 -16.95 29.17 -13.58
C SER A 164 -17.04 27.89 -12.77
N ASN A 165 -18.23 27.50 -12.29
CA ASN A 165 -18.37 26.36 -11.41
C ASN A 165 -18.45 25.04 -12.15
N ILE A 166 -19.26 24.95 -13.22
CA ILE A 166 -19.37 23.78 -14.08
C ILE A 166 -19.36 24.23 -15.53
N TYR A 167 -18.36 23.82 -16.28
CA TYR A 167 -18.21 24.05 -17.70
C TYR A 167 -18.36 22.75 -18.48
N ASN A 168 -19.19 22.74 -19.53
CA ASN A 168 -19.40 21.59 -20.39
C ASN A 168 -19.46 22.01 -21.85
N ASN A 169 -18.46 21.67 -22.65
CA ASN A 169 -18.42 21.98 -24.09
C ASN A 169 -18.87 20.81 -24.98
N GLY A 170 -19.58 19.81 -24.43
CA GLY A 170 -20.02 18.61 -25.15
C GLY A 170 -18.96 17.50 -25.21
N ASN A 171 -17.70 17.79 -24.92
CA ASN A 171 -16.60 16.83 -24.94
C ASN A 171 -15.86 16.71 -23.61
N LYS A 172 -15.73 17.81 -22.85
CA LYS A 172 -15.03 17.90 -21.58
C LYS A 172 -15.88 18.64 -20.55
N ILE A 173 -15.73 18.24 -19.28
CA ILE A 173 -16.36 18.88 -18.13
C ILE A 173 -15.25 19.51 -17.28
N GLY A 174 -15.35 20.80 -17.04
CA GLY A 174 -14.55 21.54 -16.06
C GLY A 174 -15.37 21.84 -14.81
N ILE A 175 -14.81 21.64 -13.66
CA ILE A 175 -15.33 22.10 -12.36
C ILE A 175 -14.32 23.10 -11.80
N GLY A 176 -14.75 24.37 -11.63
CA GLY A 176 -13.87 25.45 -11.24
C GLY A 176 -12.88 25.90 -12.35
N THR A 177 -13.04 25.44 -13.58
CA THR A 177 -12.26 25.86 -14.74
C THR A 177 -13.11 25.89 -16.01
N ALA A 178 -12.95 26.91 -16.80
CA ALA A 178 -13.58 27.06 -18.12
C ALA A 178 -12.70 26.53 -19.27
N SER A 179 -11.50 26.02 -18.98
CA SER A 179 -10.54 25.52 -19.98
C SER A 179 -10.06 24.09 -19.63
N PRO A 180 -10.98 23.10 -19.55
CA PRO A 180 -10.60 21.75 -19.14
C PRO A 180 -9.64 21.11 -20.14
N VAL A 181 -8.50 20.61 -19.62
CA VAL A 181 -7.49 19.89 -20.41
C VAL A 181 -7.80 18.40 -20.54
N GLN A 182 -8.57 17.82 -19.61
CA GLN A 182 -9.02 16.43 -19.59
C GLN A 182 -10.54 16.31 -19.73
N LYS A 183 -11.06 15.07 -19.90
CA LYS A 183 -12.51 14.80 -19.98
C LYS A 183 -13.28 15.30 -18.77
N LEU A 184 -12.69 15.15 -17.57
CA LEU A 184 -13.10 15.77 -16.33
C LEU A 184 -11.87 16.49 -15.76
N ASP A 185 -11.98 17.80 -15.56
CA ASP A 185 -10.92 18.64 -15.03
C ASP A 185 -11.48 19.45 -13.86
N VAL A 186 -10.92 19.25 -12.66
CA VAL A 186 -11.38 19.89 -11.43
C VAL A 186 -10.28 20.79 -10.89
N ASN A 187 -10.51 22.09 -10.95
CA ASN A 187 -9.66 23.08 -10.29
C ASN A 187 -10.15 23.29 -8.85
N GLY A 188 -9.75 22.36 -7.97
CA GLY A 188 -10.15 22.33 -6.57
C GLY A 188 -10.07 20.93 -5.96
N ASN A 189 -10.53 20.80 -4.73
CA ASN A 189 -10.57 19.51 -4.03
C ASN A 189 -11.78 18.68 -4.48
N ILE A 190 -11.58 17.35 -4.58
CA ILE A 190 -12.66 16.39 -4.74
C ILE A 190 -12.91 15.73 -3.40
N ASN A 191 -14.06 15.97 -2.80
CA ASN A 191 -14.48 15.32 -1.57
C ASN A 191 -15.41 14.15 -1.91
N ILE A 192 -15.00 12.95 -1.48
CA ILE A 192 -15.83 11.75 -1.55
C ILE A 192 -16.12 11.27 -0.13
N PRO A 193 -17.30 10.71 0.16
CA PRO A 193 -17.64 10.20 1.48
C PRO A 193 -16.67 9.12 1.95
N LEU A 194 -16.57 8.95 3.27
CA LEU A 194 -15.85 7.82 3.87
C LEU A 194 -16.38 6.49 3.28
N ASP A 195 -15.50 5.50 3.13
CA ASP A 195 -15.74 4.20 2.50
C ASP A 195 -16.07 4.24 0.98
N SER A 196 -16.01 5.41 0.36
CA SER A 196 -16.06 5.58 -1.08
C SER A 196 -14.70 5.36 -1.73
N SER A 197 -14.67 5.22 -3.07
CA SER A 197 -13.43 4.93 -3.79
C SER A 197 -13.37 5.58 -5.17
N TYR A 198 -12.17 5.93 -5.61
CA TYR A 198 -11.90 6.15 -7.02
C TYR A 198 -11.81 4.79 -7.73
N MET A 199 -12.54 4.66 -8.84
CA MET A 199 -12.63 3.39 -9.57
C MET A 199 -12.13 3.56 -11.01
N ILE A 200 -11.41 2.56 -11.52
CA ILE A 200 -11.04 2.43 -12.92
C ILE A 200 -11.56 1.07 -13.39
N ASN A 201 -12.40 1.07 -14.41
CA ASN A 201 -12.99 -0.14 -14.97
C ASN A 201 -13.59 -1.08 -13.88
N ASN A 202 -14.43 -0.50 -13.01
CA ASN A 202 -15.08 -1.16 -11.87
C ASN A 202 -14.13 -1.77 -10.80
N ARG A 203 -12.86 -1.34 -10.78
CA ARG A 203 -11.88 -1.74 -9.76
C ARG A 203 -11.56 -0.55 -8.87
N LYS A 204 -11.56 -0.75 -7.57
CA LYS A 204 -11.12 0.26 -6.61
C LYS A 204 -9.61 0.50 -6.79
N VAL A 205 -9.22 1.75 -7.01
CA VAL A 205 -7.82 2.14 -7.23
C VAL A 205 -7.28 2.95 -6.06
N LEU A 206 -8.08 3.86 -5.52
CA LEU A 206 -7.77 4.61 -4.31
C LEU A 206 -9.02 4.66 -3.45
N TRP A 207 -8.90 4.29 -2.20
CA TRP A 207 -10.00 4.34 -1.26
C TRP A 207 -9.53 4.50 0.20
N VAL A 208 -10.40 5.03 1.02
CA VAL A 208 -10.21 5.20 2.46
C VAL A 208 -11.33 4.42 3.14
N LYS A 209 -10.99 3.57 4.11
CA LYS A 209 -11.96 2.78 4.86
C LYS A 209 -11.61 2.81 6.33
N GLY A 210 -12.57 3.20 7.18
CA GLY A 210 -12.32 3.36 8.61
C GLY A 210 -11.41 4.56 8.93
N ILE A 211 -10.78 4.55 10.08
CA ILE A 211 -10.03 5.69 10.61
C ILE A 211 -8.58 5.64 10.12
N GLY A 212 -8.14 6.68 9.42
CA GLY A 212 -6.74 6.89 9.05
C GLY A 212 -6.16 5.88 8.06
N ASN A 213 -6.99 5.04 7.41
CA ASN A 213 -6.51 4.07 6.43
C ASN A 213 -6.44 4.68 5.03
N VAL A 214 -5.38 4.37 4.28
CA VAL A 214 -5.22 4.71 2.87
C VAL A 214 -4.87 3.46 2.08
N PHE A 215 -5.71 3.10 1.11
CA PHE A 215 -5.54 1.91 0.29
C PHE A 215 -5.43 2.29 -1.19
N VAL A 216 -4.34 1.91 -1.83
CA VAL A 216 -4.06 2.19 -3.24
C VAL A 216 -3.75 0.89 -3.99
N GLY A 217 -4.63 0.50 -4.89
CA GLY A 217 -4.48 -0.72 -5.68
C GLY A 217 -5.71 -1.60 -5.64
N ASN A 218 -5.76 -2.55 -6.57
CA ASN A 218 -6.86 -3.49 -6.63
C ASN A 218 -6.77 -4.50 -5.49
N ASN A 219 -7.89 -4.76 -4.81
CA ASN A 219 -8.04 -5.68 -3.69
C ASN A 219 -7.16 -5.37 -2.46
N THR A 220 -6.66 -4.13 -2.36
CA THR A 220 -5.82 -3.66 -1.26
C THR A 220 -6.67 -3.44 -0.02
N GLY A 221 -6.28 -3.98 1.15
CA GLY A 221 -7.02 -3.83 2.40
C GLY A 221 -8.48 -4.33 2.34
N ALA A 222 -8.79 -5.29 1.48
CA ALA A 222 -10.18 -5.69 1.17
C ALA A 222 -10.95 -6.16 2.40
N SER A 223 -10.31 -6.91 3.29
CA SER A 223 -10.93 -7.47 4.50
C SER A 223 -10.87 -6.53 5.72
N ASN A 224 -10.25 -5.35 5.61
CA ASN A 224 -10.09 -4.47 6.75
C ASN A 224 -11.46 -4.07 7.34
N THR A 225 -11.66 -4.29 8.64
CA THR A 225 -12.92 -3.98 9.33
C THR A 225 -12.74 -2.95 10.43
N ILE A 226 -11.87 -3.23 11.38
CA ILE A 226 -11.61 -2.39 12.56
C ILE A 226 -10.18 -1.85 12.63
N GLY A 227 -9.26 -2.36 11.77
CA GLY A 227 -7.90 -1.85 11.67
C GLY A 227 -7.86 -0.38 11.28
N PHE A 228 -6.97 0.40 11.87
CA PHE A 228 -6.84 1.84 11.69
C PHE A 228 -5.39 2.27 11.41
N ASN A 229 -5.21 3.46 10.82
CA ASN A 229 -3.91 4.05 10.49
C ASN A 229 -3.03 3.15 9.59
N ASN A 230 -3.63 2.40 8.67
CA ASN A 230 -2.91 1.56 7.73
C ASN A 230 -2.67 2.28 6.41
N SER A 231 -1.49 2.11 5.82
CA SER A 231 -1.12 2.62 4.51
C SER A 231 -0.72 1.46 3.60
N PHE A 232 -1.63 1.00 2.72
CA PHE A 232 -1.39 -0.12 1.83
C PHE A 232 -1.33 0.32 0.38
N PHE A 233 -0.27 -0.05 -0.34
CA PHE A 233 -0.04 0.29 -1.74
C PHE A 233 0.36 -0.96 -2.54
N GLY A 234 -0.47 -1.35 -3.50
CA GLY A 234 -0.16 -2.46 -4.39
C GLY A 234 -1.31 -3.45 -4.55
N PHE A 235 -1.21 -4.31 -5.55
CA PHE A 235 -2.17 -5.37 -5.78
C PHE A 235 -2.14 -6.39 -4.63
N ASN A 236 -3.30 -6.70 -4.04
CA ASN A 236 -3.46 -7.60 -2.90
C ASN A 236 -2.62 -7.23 -1.66
N SER A 237 -2.18 -5.98 -1.51
CA SER A 237 -1.47 -5.55 -0.30
C SER A 237 -2.42 -5.53 0.90
N GLY A 238 -2.07 -6.21 2.00
CA GLY A 238 -2.90 -6.30 3.21
C GLY A 238 -4.30 -6.85 2.97
N THR A 239 -4.48 -7.76 2.00
CA THR A 239 -5.80 -8.23 1.58
C THR A 239 -6.63 -8.81 2.71
N LEU A 240 -6.01 -9.61 3.59
CA LEU A 240 -6.67 -10.29 4.71
C LEU A 240 -6.59 -9.51 6.01
N ASN A 241 -6.03 -8.29 6.02
CA ASN A 241 -5.97 -7.48 7.24
C ASN A 241 -7.39 -7.26 7.79
N LEU A 242 -7.65 -7.73 8.99
CA LEU A 242 -8.96 -7.64 9.62
C LEU A 242 -8.99 -6.54 10.69
N SER A 243 -8.10 -6.65 11.68
CA SER A 243 -7.97 -5.74 12.82
C SER A 243 -6.60 -5.08 12.93
N GLY A 244 -5.59 -5.58 12.19
CA GLY A 244 -4.23 -5.05 12.23
C GLY A 244 -4.18 -3.56 11.92
N SER A 245 -3.43 -2.81 12.72
CA SER A 245 -3.39 -1.34 12.74
C SER A 245 -1.96 -0.82 12.64
N GLN A 246 -1.81 0.43 12.17
CA GLN A 246 -0.51 1.12 12.08
C GLN A 246 0.48 0.40 11.15
N ASN A 247 -0.01 -0.33 10.16
CA ASN A 247 0.82 -1.05 9.20
C ASN A 247 1.08 -0.22 7.93
N THR A 248 2.30 -0.32 7.41
CA THR A 248 2.70 0.25 6.12
C THR A 248 3.13 -0.88 5.19
N PHE A 249 2.29 -1.21 4.18
CA PHE A 249 2.56 -2.27 3.21
C PHE A 249 2.67 -1.71 1.80
N ILE A 250 3.84 -1.82 1.18
CA ILE A 250 4.11 -1.28 -0.16
C ILE A 250 4.66 -2.39 -1.07
N GLY A 251 3.87 -2.80 -2.05
CA GLY A 251 4.23 -3.83 -3.02
C GLY A 251 3.11 -4.80 -3.30
N THR A 252 3.31 -5.64 -4.32
CA THR A 252 2.36 -6.69 -4.69
C THR A 252 2.35 -7.81 -3.64
N GLU A 253 1.17 -8.16 -3.13
CA GLU A 253 0.96 -9.21 -2.13
C GLU A 253 1.75 -9.00 -0.83
N THR A 254 2.10 -7.75 -0.52
CA THR A 254 2.82 -7.39 0.70
C THR A 254 1.88 -7.49 1.89
N GLY A 255 2.27 -8.21 2.94
CA GLY A 255 1.44 -8.43 4.14
C GLY A 255 0.07 -9.03 3.82
N ALA A 256 -0.04 -9.84 2.75
CA ALA A 256 -1.33 -10.29 2.23
C ALA A 256 -2.15 -11.10 3.24
N ALA A 257 -1.49 -11.91 4.07
CA ALA A 257 -2.12 -12.73 5.10
C ALA A 257 -2.19 -12.07 6.48
N ASN A 258 -1.75 -10.81 6.62
CA ASN A 258 -1.84 -10.13 7.91
C ASN A 258 -3.30 -10.05 8.37
N ILE A 259 -3.59 -10.58 9.55
CA ILE A 259 -4.94 -10.56 10.12
C ILE A 259 -5.02 -9.55 11.26
N ASN A 260 -4.19 -9.72 12.30
CA ASN A 260 -4.19 -8.91 13.50
C ASN A 260 -2.84 -8.20 13.77
N GLY A 261 -1.79 -8.50 12.96
CA GLY A 261 -0.45 -7.93 13.17
C GLY A 261 -0.45 -6.41 13.07
N ASP A 262 0.17 -5.75 14.05
CA ASP A 262 0.23 -4.30 14.21
C ASP A 262 1.65 -3.76 13.96
N MET A 263 1.75 -2.46 13.62
CA MET A 263 3.00 -1.70 13.57
C MET A 263 4.06 -2.31 12.65
N ASN A 264 3.64 -3.01 11.59
CA ASN A 264 4.55 -3.62 10.64
C ASN A 264 4.85 -2.67 9.46
N SER A 265 6.11 -2.63 9.03
CA SER A 265 6.58 -1.88 7.86
C SER A 265 7.14 -2.84 6.81
N PHE A 266 6.34 -3.16 5.79
CA PHE A 266 6.73 -4.09 4.74
C PHE A 266 6.86 -3.36 3.39
N LEU A 267 8.03 -3.50 2.75
CA LEU A 267 8.32 -2.91 1.45
C LEU A 267 8.92 -3.95 0.51
N GLY A 268 8.19 -4.31 -0.53
CA GLY A 268 8.63 -5.27 -1.54
C GLY A 268 7.56 -6.29 -1.89
N ARG A 269 7.74 -6.94 -3.03
CA ARG A 269 6.83 -8.02 -3.43
C ARG A 269 6.87 -9.14 -2.40
N ARG A 270 5.71 -9.52 -1.85
CA ARG A 270 5.53 -10.57 -0.84
C ARG A 270 6.36 -10.39 0.43
N ALA A 271 6.81 -9.18 0.74
CA ALA A 271 7.38 -8.93 2.05
C ALA A 271 6.32 -9.19 3.13
N GLY A 272 6.64 -10.01 4.13
CA GLY A 272 5.70 -10.40 5.19
C GLY A 272 4.43 -11.08 4.68
N PHE A 273 4.48 -11.80 3.56
CA PHE A 273 3.29 -12.35 2.88
C PHE A 273 2.40 -13.18 3.82
N SER A 274 3.00 -14.04 4.64
CA SER A 274 2.30 -14.97 5.55
C SER A 274 2.14 -14.42 6.97
N ASN A 275 2.50 -13.16 7.24
CA ASN A 275 2.35 -12.58 8.57
C ASN A 275 0.88 -12.61 8.98
N ILE A 276 0.57 -13.23 10.11
CA ILE A 276 -0.80 -13.34 10.63
C ILE A 276 -0.97 -12.41 11.82
N ASP A 277 -0.19 -12.63 12.86
CA ASP A 277 -0.27 -11.93 14.15
C ASP A 277 1.05 -11.23 14.53
N GLY A 278 2.12 -11.39 13.71
CA GLY A 278 3.43 -10.78 13.97
C GLY A 278 3.35 -9.25 14.02
N ILE A 279 3.98 -8.66 15.02
CA ILE A 279 3.97 -7.21 15.30
C ILE A 279 5.37 -6.59 15.25
N GLU A 280 5.42 -5.28 14.97
CA GLU A 280 6.64 -4.47 15.01
C GLU A 280 7.76 -5.01 14.11
N ASN A 281 7.41 -5.60 12.97
CA ASN A 281 8.38 -6.12 12.02
C ASN A 281 8.66 -5.10 10.91
N THR A 282 9.93 -5.00 10.50
CA THR A 282 10.38 -4.21 9.36
C THR A 282 10.97 -5.14 8.30
N PHE A 283 10.23 -5.37 7.19
CA PHE A 283 10.69 -6.23 6.08
C PHE A 283 10.84 -5.40 4.81
N ILE A 284 12.08 -5.28 4.32
CA ILE A 284 12.41 -4.49 3.13
C ILE A 284 13.14 -5.38 2.11
N GLY A 285 12.47 -5.64 1.00
CA GLY A 285 12.99 -6.48 -0.08
C GLY A 285 11.96 -7.49 -0.55
N ALA A 286 12.11 -7.97 -1.78
CA ALA A 286 11.24 -9.01 -2.31
C ALA A 286 11.40 -10.29 -1.48
N TYR A 287 10.26 -10.84 -1.02
CA TYR A 287 10.18 -12.05 -0.19
C TYR A 287 10.88 -11.94 1.19
N ALA A 288 11.22 -10.73 1.68
CA ALA A 288 11.73 -10.54 3.02
C ALA A 288 10.67 -10.97 4.04
N GLY A 289 11.02 -11.85 4.99
CA GLY A 289 10.10 -12.37 6.00
C GLY A 289 8.86 -13.04 5.44
N GLN A 290 8.94 -13.65 4.24
CA GLN A 290 7.77 -14.16 3.51
C GLN A 290 6.92 -15.13 4.33
N SER A 291 7.56 -16.01 5.10
CA SER A 291 6.90 -17.07 5.88
C SER A 291 6.61 -16.68 7.33
N ASN A 292 6.93 -15.45 7.74
CA ASN A 292 6.67 -15.00 9.11
C ASN A 292 5.18 -15.12 9.42
N THR A 293 4.83 -15.79 10.51
CA THR A 293 3.43 -15.93 10.95
C THR A 293 3.15 -15.09 12.19
N ASP A 294 3.94 -15.29 13.23
CA ASP A 294 3.79 -14.69 14.55
C ASP A 294 5.09 -14.15 15.16
N GLY A 295 6.21 -14.23 14.40
CA GLY A 295 7.49 -13.63 14.80
C GLY A 295 7.40 -12.10 14.89
N ASN A 296 7.94 -11.54 16.00
CA ASN A 296 7.83 -10.13 16.34
C ASN A 296 9.19 -9.43 16.36
N HIS A 297 9.18 -8.09 16.22
CA HIS A 297 10.37 -7.23 16.36
C HIS A 297 11.52 -7.62 15.43
N ASN A 298 11.23 -8.18 14.27
CA ASN A 298 12.27 -8.57 13.30
C ASN A 298 12.56 -7.43 12.32
N SER A 299 13.84 -7.21 12.02
CA SER A 299 14.31 -6.26 11.01
C SER A 299 15.03 -7.02 9.89
N PHE A 300 14.34 -7.24 8.75
CA PHE A 300 14.87 -7.96 7.59
C PHE A 300 15.03 -7.02 6.40
N MET A 301 16.26 -6.87 5.90
CA MET A 301 16.54 -5.99 4.76
C MET A 301 17.37 -6.72 3.70
N GLY A 302 16.76 -6.98 2.56
CA GLY A 302 17.36 -7.68 1.42
C GLY A 302 16.38 -8.65 0.76
N VAL A 303 16.73 -9.11 -0.43
CA VAL A 303 15.92 -10.10 -1.16
C VAL A 303 15.95 -11.43 -0.41
N THR A 304 14.79 -12.03 -0.14
CA THR A 304 14.62 -13.32 0.56
C THR A 304 15.27 -13.40 1.95
N THR A 305 15.53 -12.25 2.55
CA THR A 305 16.08 -12.15 3.91
C THR A 305 15.07 -12.70 4.91
N GLY A 306 15.48 -13.63 5.78
CA GLY A 306 14.59 -14.25 6.77
C GLY A 306 13.36 -14.91 6.17
N SER A 307 13.45 -15.38 4.91
CA SER A 307 12.28 -15.87 4.15
C SER A 307 11.57 -17.04 4.79
N SER A 308 12.29 -17.90 5.51
CA SER A 308 11.72 -19.09 6.18
C SER A 308 11.33 -18.84 7.64
N ASN A 309 11.54 -17.62 8.16
CA ASN A 309 11.19 -17.31 9.55
C ASN A 309 9.68 -17.48 9.74
N THR A 310 9.27 -18.27 10.73
CA THR A 310 7.85 -18.43 11.09
C THR A 310 7.52 -17.71 12.40
N SER A 311 8.24 -18.06 13.48
CA SER A 311 8.00 -17.55 14.84
C SER A 311 9.25 -16.95 15.51
N GLY A 312 10.41 -16.99 14.83
CA GLY A 312 11.62 -16.34 15.35
C GLY A 312 11.42 -14.84 15.54
N ALA A 313 11.86 -14.30 16.68
CA ALA A 313 11.63 -12.93 17.08
C ALA A 313 12.95 -12.19 17.37
N GLU A 314 12.91 -10.86 17.35
CA GLU A 314 14.02 -9.98 17.69
C GLU A 314 15.30 -10.24 16.86
N ASN A 315 15.12 -10.60 15.58
CA ASN A 315 16.23 -10.84 14.67
C ASN A 315 16.50 -9.61 13.81
N THR A 316 17.78 -9.33 13.56
CA THR A 316 18.24 -8.31 12.61
C THR A 316 19.02 -8.98 11.50
N PHE A 317 18.42 -9.10 10.31
CA PHE A 317 19.05 -9.70 9.14
C PHE A 317 19.18 -8.66 8.02
N ILE A 318 20.39 -8.42 7.54
CA ILE A 318 20.68 -7.45 6.48
C ILE A 318 21.59 -8.08 5.43
N GLY A 319 21.09 -8.17 4.21
CA GLY A 319 21.76 -8.79 3.08
C GLY A 319 20.88 -9.78 2.34
N ALA A 320 21.12 -10.00 1.06
CA ALA A 320 20.36 -10.99 0.30
C ALA A 320 20.59 -12.39 0.91
N HIS A 321 19.50 -13.13 1.14
CA HIS A 321 19.50 -14.47 1.75
C HIS A 321 20.06 -14.51 3.19
N ALA A 322 20.26 -13.37 3.88
CA ALA A 322 20.65 -13.40 5.28
C ALA A 322 19.58 -14.08 6.13
N GLY A 323 19.97 -15.07 6.94
CA GLY A 323 19.04 -15.84 7.76
C GLY A 323 17.95 -16.58 6.96
N TYR A 324 18.21 -16.96 5.71
CA TYR A 324 17.19 -17.53 4.81
C TYR A 324 16.45 -18.71 5.42
N PHE A 325 17.16 -19.66 6.08
CA PHE A 325 16.58 -20.85 6.70
C PHE A 325 16.22 -20.66 8.18
N ASN A 326 16.45 -19.49 8.77
CA ASN A 326 16.01 -19.24 10.15
C ASN A 326 14.50 -19.44 10.23
N ASN A 327 14.06 -20.33 11.10
CA ASN A 327 12.64 -20.63 11.27
C ASN A 327 12.11 -20.12 12.62
N MET A 328 12.74 -20.57 13.71
CA MET A 328 12.33 -20.25 15.09
C MET A 328 13.44 -19.55 15.89
N GLY A 329 14.65 -19.39 15.30
CA GLY A 329 15.76 -18.72 15.98
C GLY A 329 15.47 -17.27 16.27
N SER A 330 15.82 -16.82 17.47
CA SER A 330 15.55 -15.47 17.99
C SER A 330 16.82 -14.77 18.46
N PHE A 331 16.76 -13.43 18.54
CA PHE A 331 17.88 -12.59 19.02
C PHE A 331 19.15 -12.72 18.17
N ASN A 332 19.03 -13.00 16.87
CA ASN A 332 20.17 -13.17 15.98
C ASN A 332 20.45 -11.90 15.16
N VAL A 333 21.71 -11.60 14.95
CA VAL A 333 22.19 -10.52 14.09
C VAL A 333 23.01 -11.11 12.94
N PHE A 334 22.46 -11.09 11.72
CA PHE A 334 23.12 -11.57 10.50
C PHE A 334 23.30 -10.42 9.52
N LEU A 335 24.56 -10.05 9.25
CA LEU A 335 24.91 -8.92 8.40
C LEU A 335 25.83 -9.36 7.26
N GLY A 336 25.31 -9.43 6.07
CA GLY A 336 26.01 -9.84 4.84
C GLY A 336 25.16 -10.76 3.98
N ASN A 337 25.53 -10.89 2.70
CA ASN A 337 24.87 -11.84 1.82
C ASN A 337 25.16 -13.27 2.24
N PHE A 338 24.14 -14.14 2.20
CA PHE A 338 24.21 -15.55 2.58
C PHE A 338 24.67 -15.81 4.02
N THR A 339 24.59 -14.78 4.88
CA THR A 339 24.99 -14.88 6.29
C THR A 339 23.94 -15.67 7.07
N GLY A 340 24.40 -16.56 7.97
CA GLY A 340 23.52 -17.31 8.86
C GLY A 340 22.63 -18.34 8.15
N LEU A 341 23.01 -18.83 6.97
CA LEU A 341 22.22 -19.82 6.23
C LEU A 341 22.00 -21.12 6.98
N ALA A 342 22.98 -21.58 7.77
CA ALA A 342 22.82 -22.82 8.51
C ALA A 342 21.89 -22.69 9.72
N ASN A 343 21.61 -21.47 10.19
CA ASN A 343 20.79 -21.27 11.37
C ASN A 343 19.31 -21.59 11.08
N ILE A 344 18.73 -22.49 11.85
CA ILE A 344 17.30 -22.82 11.79
C ILE A 344 16.58 -22.42 13.08
N SER A 345 17.18 -22.74 14.23
CA SER A 345 16.59 -22.52 15.56
C SER A 345 17.58 -21.96 16.58
N GLY A 346 18.81 -21.66 16.17
CA GLY A 346 19.83 -21.09 17.04
C GLY A 346 19.48 -19.66 17.46
N ASN A 347 19.90 -19.29 18.67
CA ASN A 347 19.55 -18.02 19.30
C ASN A 347 20.80 -17.22 19.73
N ASN A 348 20.64 -15.91 19.84
CA ASN A 348 21.71 -15.00 20.32
C ASN A 348 22.99 -15.06 19.48
N ASN A 349 22.89 -15.38 18.18
CA ASN A 349 24.06 -15.49 17.32
C ASN A 349 24.33 -14.17 16.58
N THR A 350 25.61 -13.87 16.38
CA THR A 350 26.06 -12.68 15.64
C THR A 350 26.99 -13.11 14.51
N PHE A 351 26.51 -13.07 13.28
CA PHE A 351 27.30 -13.39 12.10
C PHE A 351 27.43 -12.14 11.21
N VAL A 352 28.66 -11.77 10.89
CA VAL A 352 28.95 -10.56 10.11
C VAL A 352 29.98 -10.88 9.02
N GLY A 353 29.56 -10.76 7.77
CA GLY A 353 30.40 -11.02 6.60
C GLY A 353 29.67 -11.88 5.55
N PHE A 354 30.16 -11.85 4.33
CA PHE A 354 29.66 -12.72 3.26
C PHE A 354 29.84 -14.20 3.68
N GLU A 355 28.75 -14.99 3.67
CA GLU A 355 28.75 -16.40 4.08
C GLU A 355 29.25 -16.67 5.51
N ALA A 356 29.31 -15.67 6.40
CA ALA A 356 29.61 -15.92 7.81
C ALA A 356 28.49 -16.76 8.44
N ASN A 357 28.86 -17.84 9.19
CA ASN A 357 27.86 -18.86 9.54
C ASN A 357 28.22 -19.66 10.80
N GLY A 358 27.25 -20.44 11.27
CA GLY A 358 27.47 -21.54 12.21
C GLY A 358 27.66 -22.87 11.48
N SER A 359 28.39 -23.80 12.06
CA SER A 359 28.52 -25.17 11.54
C SER A 359 27.32 -26.06 11.85
N SER A 360 26.38 -25.59 12.66
CA SER A 360 25.16 -26.28 13.08
C SER A 360 23.97 -25.34 13.05
N SER A 361 22.79 -25.92 12.93
CA SER A 361 21.52 -25.21 12.77
C SER A 361 20.91 -24.61 14.04
N ASN A 362 21.48 -24.91 15.21
CA ASN A 362 20.92 -24.60 16.52
C ASN A 362 21.93 -24.00 17.52
N LEU A 363 23.04 -23.44 17.02
CA LEU A 363 24.03 -22.82 17.89
C LEU A 363 23.41 -21.66 18.70
N THR A 364 23.91 -21.49 19.91
CA THR A 364 23.49 -20.43 20.83
C THR A 364 24.68 -19.61 21.29
N ASN A 365 24.53 -18.27 21.31
CA ASN A 365 25.55 -17.34 21.74
C ASN A 365 26.88 -17.55 20.98
N ALA A 366 26.79 -17.72 19.67
CA ALA A 366 27.90 -17.95 18.78
C ALA A 366 28.12 -16.75 17.86
N ALA A 367 29.38 -16.39 17.60
CA ALA A 367 29.69 -15.28 16.72
C ALA A 367 30.73 -15.65 15.66
N ALA A 368 30.52 -15.18 14.44
CA ALA A 368 31.44 -15.34 13.32
C ALA A 368 31.61 -14.00 12.60
N PHE A 369 32.83 -13.50 12.54
CA PHE A 369 33.16 -12.22 11.93
C PHE A 369 34.14 -12.42 10.77
N GLY A 370 33.76 -11.99 9.58
CA GLY A 370 34.57 -12.05 8.38
C GLY A 370 33.95 -12.95 7.31
N ALA A 371 34.36 -12.74 6.05
CA ALA A 371 33.84 -13.53 4.94
C ALA A 371 34.18 -15.01 5.13
N GLY A 372 33.18 -15.90 5.05
CA GLY A 372 33.32 -17.33 5.22
C GLY A 372 33.78 -17.78 6.61
N ALA A 373 33.68 -16.92 7.63
CA ALA A 373 33.96 -17.31 9.02
C ALA A 373 32.89 -18.30 9.49
N ILE A 374 33.32 -19.43 10.09
CA ILE A 374 32.41 -20.49 10.58
C ILE A 374 32.69 -20.73 12.07
N VAL A 375 31.69 -20.50 12.91
CA VAL A 375 31.75 -20.84 14.33
C VAL A 375 31.17 -22.24 14.55
N ASN A 376 31.89 -23.08 15.33
CA ASN A 376 31.60 -24.51 15.43
C ASN A 376 30.90 -24.91 16.74
N ALA A 377 30.80 -24.03 17.72
CA ALA A 377 30.25 -24.36 19.03
C ALA A 377 29.55 -23.16 19.68
N ASP A 378 28.65 -23.48 20.62
CA ASP A 378 28.00 -22.51 21.50
C ASP A 378 29.01 -21.72 22.33
N ASN A 379 28.64 -20.49 22.68
CA ASN A 379 29.46 -19.61 23.52
C ASN A 379 30.89 -19.44 22.95
N SER A 380 30.98 -19.24 21.63
CA SER A 380 32.26 -19.15 20.92
C SER A 380 32.27 -18.02 19.89
N ILE A 381 33.43 -17.41 19.69
CA ILE A 381 33.63 -16.34 18.72
C ILE A 381 34.75 -16.75 17.78
N ILE A 382 34.53 -16.67 16.48
CA ILE A 382 35.52 -16.90 15.43
C ILE A 382 35.71 -15.61 14.64
N LEU A 383 36.98 -15.24 14.44
CA LEU A 383 37.40 -14.10 13.65
C LEU A 383 38.09 -14.61 12.37
N GLY A 384 37.44 -14.38 11.23
CA GLY A 384 37.98 -14.78 9.93
C GLY A 384 37.79 -16.27 9.59
N ASN A 385 38.25 -16.64 8.42
CA ASN A 385 38.26 -18.00 7.90
C ASN A 385 39.69 -18.55 7.85
N THR A 386 39.87 -19.77 7.29
CA THR A 386 41.17 -20.44 7.16
C THR A 386 42.17 -19.72 6.24
N SER A 387 41.77 -18.68 5.51
CA SER A 387 42.68 -17.86 4.68
C SER A 387 43.23 -16.63 5.40
N VAL A 388 42.77 -16.35 6.61
CA VAL A 388 43.27 -15.22 7.41
C VAL A 388 44.66 -15.57 7.94
N THR A 389 45.65 -14.74 7.61
CA THR A 389 47.08 -14.95 7.99
C THR A 389 47.52 -14.06 9.14
N SER A 390 46.73 -13.04 9.51
CA SER A 390 47.06 -12.13 10.60
C SER A 390 45.78 -11.57 11.24
N ILE A 391 45.74 -11.55 12.56
CA ILE A 391 44.80 -10.81 13.39
C ILE A 391 45.62 -9.90 14.26
N GLY A 392 45.50 -8.58 14.08
CA GLY A 392 46.39 -7.63 14.73
C GLY A 392 45.65 -6.39 15.24
N GLY A 393 46.31 -5.72 16.18
CA GLY A 393 45.93 -4.43 16.73
C GLY A 393 47.11 -3.76 17.37
N GLN A 394 47.00 -2.50 17.74
CA GLN A 394 48.07 -1.75 18.39
C GLN A 394 48.37 -2.25 19.81
N VAL A 395 47.39 -2.91 20.44
CA VAL A 395 47.48 -3.45 21.80
C VAL A 395 47.06 -4.93 21.80
N GLY A 396 47.58 -5.69 22.75
CA GLY A 396 47.20 -7.10 22.94
C GLY A 396 45.81 -7.26 23.56
N TRP A 397 45.28 -8.48 23.49
CA TRP A 397 44.03 -8.85 24.18
C TRP A 397 44.25 -8.80 25.71
N SER A 398 43.33 -8.19 26.45
CA SER A 398 43.32 -8.21 27.90
C SER A 398 42.33 -9.23 28.44
N THR A 399 42.73 -9.99 29.45
CA THR A 399 41.85 -10.94 30.16
C THR A 399 41.48 -10.36 31.53
N PHE A 400 40.22 -10.35 31.88
CA PHE A 400 39.77 -9.93 33.20
C PHE A 400 40.41 -10.82 34.28
N SER A 401 41.11 -10.24 35.23
CA SER A 401 41.83 -10.95 36.28
C SER A 401 41.61 -10.36 37.69
N ASP A 402 40.51 -9.64 37.89
CA ASP A 402 40.14 -9.05 39.17
C ASP A 402 39.76 -10.14 40.17
N LYS A 403 40.32 -10.04 41.41
CA LYS A 403 40.04 -10.98 42.51
C LYS A 403 38.56 -11.12 42.80
N ARG A 404 37.79 -10.07 42.62
CA ARG A 404 36.30 -10.08 42.84
C ARG A 404 35.55 -11.00 41.92
N LEU A 405 36.15 -11.37 40.79
CA LEU A 405 35.56 -12.28 39.78
C LEU A 405 36.05 -13.72 39.95
N LYS A 406 36.87 -14.01 40.96
CA LYS A 406 37.52 -15.32 41.18
C LYS A 406 37.06 -15.95 42.48
N THR A 407 36.84 -17.25 42.47
CA THR A 407 36.55 -18.08 43.64
C THR A 407 37.52 -19.26 43.67
N ASN A 408 37.65 -19.96 44.81
CA ASN A 408 38.51 -21.14 44.95
C ASN A 408 39.93 -20.89 44.48
N ILE A 409 40.55 -19.81 44.98
CA ILE A 409 41.92 -19.44 44.61
C ILE A 409 42.89 -20.36 45.30
N GLU A 410 43.55 -21.21 44.53
CA GLU A 410 44.55 -22.17 44.98
C GLU A 410 45.87 -21.96 44.25
N GLU A 411 46.93 -22.55 44.79
CA GLU A 411 48.26 -22.52 44.17
C GLU A 411 48.30 -23.32 42.88
N CYS A 412 48.93 -22.77 41.84
CA CYS A 412 49.09 -23.43 40.55
C CYS A 412 50.07 -24.62 40.65
N LYS A 413 49.59 -25.82 40.34
CA LYS A 413 50.41 -27.05 40.37
C LYS A 413 51.16 -27.31 39.06
N LEU A 414 50.85 -26.58 38.00
CA LEU A 414 51.54 -26.70 36.72
C LEU A 414 52.83 -25.88 36.76
N GLY A 415 53.94 -26.54 36.68
CA GLY A 415 55.28 -25.93 36.79
C GLY A 415 56.28 -26.60 35.87
N LEU A 416 57.52 -26.79 36.35
CA LEU A 416 58.66 -27.27 35.58
C LEU A 416 58.42 -28.64 34.95
N GLU A 417 57.78 -29.57 35.65
CA GLU A 417 57.49 -30.90 35.13
C GLU A 417 56.55 -30.84 33.92
N PHE A 418 55.49 -30.03 33.98
CA PHE A 418 54.59 -29.86 32.86
C PHE A 418 55.28 -29.21 31.66
N ILE A 419 55.97 -28.09 31.86
CA ILE A 419 56.61 -27.32 30.78
C ILE A 419 57.72 -28.15 30.07
N THR A 420 58.53 -28.88 30.82
CA THR A 420 59.65 -29.67 30.24
C THR A 420 59.21 -30.91 29.47
N LYS A 421 58.01 -31.40 29.72
CA LYS A 421 57.42 -32.57 29.00
C LYS A 421 56.64 -32.18 27.74
N LEU A 422 56.35 -30.89 27.54
CA LEU A 422 55.71 -30.41 26.31
C LEU A 422 56.62 -30.64 25.10
N GLN A 423 56.03 -30.96 23.95
CA GLN A 423 56.75 -31.26 22.70
C GLN A 423 56.44 -30.17 21.65
N PRO A 424 57.19 -29.10 21.53
CA PRO A 424 57.03 -28.14 20.43
C PRO A 424 57.37 -28.78 19.08
N VAL A 425 56.51 -28.52 18.07
CA VAL A 425 56.66 -29.01 16.72
C VAL A 425 56.54 -27.92 15.69
N ASN A 426 57.10 -28.13 14.52
CA ASN A 426 56.85 -27.31 13.35
C ASN A 426 55.78 -28.00 12.49
N TYR A 427 54.81 -27.24 11.98
CA TYR A 427 53.73 -27.78 11.18
C TYR A 427 53.27 -26.80 10.09
N THR A 428 52.51 -27.27 9.13
CA THR A 428 51.77 -26.45 8.16
C THR A 428 50.28 -26.79 8.25
N TYR A 429 49.43 -25.79 8.01
CA TYR A 429 47.98 -26.07 7.92
C TYR A 429 47.64 -26.74 6.60
N LYS A 430 46.65 -27.66 6.62
CA LYS A 430 46.08 -28.30 5.42
C LYS A 430 45.18 -27.37 4.62
N ALA A 431 45.01 -26.13 5.06
CA ALA A 431 44.17 -25.15 4.40
C ALA A 431 44.81 -24.66 3.10
N LYS A 432 44.01 -24.54 2.02
CA LYS A 432 44.49 -24.04 0.72
C LYS A 432 45.09 -22.64 0.84
N GLY A 433 46.28 -22.47 0.32
CA GLY A 433 47.05 -21.20 0.35
C GLY A 433 47.94 -21.02 1.56
N GLN A 434 47.98 -21.99 2.49
CA GLN A 434 48.86 -21.96 3.68
C GLN A 434 49.91 -23.09 3.68
N GLU A 435 49.99 -23.85 2.60
CA GLU A 435 50.84 -25.06 2.50
C GLU A 435 52.36 -24.77 2.66
N ASN A 436 52.77 -23.53 2.39
CA ASN A 436 54.16 -23.13 2.45
C ASN A 436 54.53 -22.33 3.73
N LEU A 437 53.53 -22.05 4.60
CA LEU A 437 53.80 -21.35 5.86
C LEU A 437 54.07 -22.36 6.97
N VAL A 438 55.28 -22.30 7.50
CA VAL A 438 55.66 -23.15 8.63
C VAL A 438 55.35 -22.42 9.93
N TYR A 439 54.57 -23.02 10.77
CA TYR A 439 54.20 -22.55 12.10
C TYR A 439 54.91 -23.41 13.14
N THR A 440 55.20 -22.80 14.29
CA THR A 440 55.73 -23.50 15.47
C THR A 440 54.67 -23.52 16.56
N GLY A 441 54.41 -24.64 17.16
CA GLY A 441 53.42 -24.75 18.21
C GLY A 441 53.38 -26.13 18.84
N LEU A 442 52.24 -26.47 19.47
CA LEU A 442 51.98 -27.72 20.15
C LEU A 442 50.82 -28.45 19.48
N ILE A 443 50.81 -29.76 19.53
CA ILE A 443 49.67 -30.57 19.17
C ILE A 443 48.76 -30.71 20.39
N ALA A 444 47.52 -30.27 20.26
CA ALA A 444 46.60 -30.19 21.40
C ALA A 444 46.28 -31.57 22.01
N GLN A 445 46.22 -32.60 21.20
CA GLN A 445 46.03 -33.98 21.67
C GLN A 445 47.21 -34.49 22.48
N ASP A 446 48.47 -34.12 22.12
CA ASP A 446 49.66 -34.45 22.92
C ASP A 446 49.65 -33.74 24.25
N VAL A 447 49.19 -32.47 24.29
CA VAL A 447 48.97 -31.74 25.54
C VAL A 447 47.92 -32.39 26.40
N GLU A 448 46.82 -32.89 25.80
CA GLU A 448 45.78 -33.61 26.54
C GLU A 448 46.33 -34.90 27.15
N GLN A 449 47.13 -35.71 26.39
CA GLN A 449 47.74 -36.91 26.91
C GLN A 449 48.65 -36.60 28.09
N LEU A 450 49.48 -35.57 27.99
CA LEU A 450 50.37 -35.14 29.08
C LEU A 450 49.56 -34.71 30.34
N LEU A 451 48.46 -33.99 30.18
CA LEU A 451 47.61 -33.61 31.31
C LEU A 451 46.97 -34.80 32.00
N ASN A 452 46.54 -35.82 31.20
CA ASN A 452 46.04 -37.07 31.73
C ASN A 452 47.11 -37.84 32.51
N ASP A 453 48.34 -37.91 32.01
CA ASP A 453 49.50 -38.55 32.67
C ASP A 453 49.88 -37.87 33.99
N LEU A 454 49.70 -36.55 34.05
CA LEU A 454 49.90 -35.75 35.25
C LEU A 454 48.67 -35.66 36.18
N ASN A 455 47.59 -36.32 35.80
CA ASN A 455 46.28 -36.26 36.51
C ASN A 455 45.86 -34.85 36.91
N THR A 456 45.91 -33.92 35.94
CA THR A 456 45.63 -32.51 36.15
C THR A 456 44.86 -31.97 34.95
N ASP A 457 44.27 -30.78 35.11
CA ASP A 457 43.59 -30.07 34.02
C ASP A 457 44.24 -28.68 33.80
N PHE A 458 44.02 -28.16 32.58
CA PHE A 458 44.62 -26.89 32.19
C PHE A 458 43.70 -26.12 31.26
N SER A 459 43.32 -24.90 31.63
CA SER A 459 42.46 -24.02 30.87
C SER A 459 43.01 -23.60 29.50
N GLY A 460 44.33 -23.73 29.31
CA GLY A 460 45.02 -23.48 28.04
C GLY A 460 44.71 -24.53 26.95
N LEU A 461 44.19 -25.69 27.32
CA LEU A 461 43.68 -26.70 26.40
C LEU A 461 42.19 -26.54 26.24
N VAL A 462 41.72 -26.25 25.02
CA VAL A 462 40.28 -26.22 24.67
C VAL A 462 39.92 -27.51 23.94
N ARG A 463 39.09 -28.31 24.58
CA ARG A 463 38.56 -29.56 24.00
C ARG A 463 37.35 -29.27 23.12
N PRO A 464 37.13 -30.04 22.04
CA PRO A 464 35.94 -29.93 21.18
C PRO A 464 34.64 -30.10 21.98
N LYS A 465 33.66 -29.21 21.79
CA LYS A 465 32.36 -29.27 22.41
C LYS A 465 31.40 -30.22 21.68
N ASN A 466 31.68 -30.50 20.39
CA ASN A 466 30.88 -31.38 19.54
C ASN A 466 31.77 -31.94 18.38
N LYS A 467 31.19 -32.83 17.58
CA LYS A 467 31.91 -33.50 16.46
C LYS A 467 32.41 -32.56 15.34
N ASN A 468 31.88 -31.34 15.25
CA ASN A 468 32.26 -30.38 14.24
C ASN A 468 33.27 -29.34 14.77
N ASP A 469 33.56 -29.38 16.07
CA ASP A 469 34.49 -28.48 16.75
C ASP A 469 35.89 -29.06 16.74
N PHE A 470 36.90 -28.22 16.96
CA PHE A 470 38.32 -28.59 16.93
C PHE A 470 38.96 -28.32 18.28
N TYR A 471 39.98 -29.13 18.60
CA TYR A 471 40.91 -28.81 19.66
C TYR A 471 41.58 -27.47 19.37
N SER A 472 41.78 -26.66 20.39
CA SER A 472 42.57 -25.44 20.27
C SER A 472 43.44 -25.18 21.54
N ILE A 473 44.47 -24.39 21.38
CA ILE A 473 45.41 -24.04 22.45
C ILE A 473 45.38 -22.53 22.66
N ARG A 474 45.20 -22.13 23.91
CA ARG A 474 45.34 -20.75 24.35
C ARG A 474 46.78 -20.50 24.82
N TYR A 475 47.65 -20.15 23.89
CA TYR A 475 49.09 -19.97 24.20
C TYR A 475 49.36 -18.96 25.30
N ALA A 476 48.58 -17.91 25.45
CA ALA A 476 48.73 -16.91 26.52
C ALA A 476 48.58 -17.52 27.92
N GLU A 477 47.84 -18.59 28.09
CA GLU A 477 47.63 -19.23 29.38
C GLU A 477 48.86 -20.04 29.86
N PHE A 478 49.79 -20.38 28.95
CA PHE A 478 51.06 -21.01 29.33
C PHE A 478 52.00 -20.08 30.12
N VAL A 479 51.79 -18.75 30.10
CA VAL A 479 52.62 -17.80 30.83
C VAL A 479 52.60 -18.09 32.35
N VAL A 480 51.46 -18.49 32.92
CA VAL A 480 51.40 -18.77 34.37
C VAL A 480 52.18 -20.04 34.74
N PRO A 481 52.02 -21.20 34.07
CA PRO A 481 52.92 -22.35 34.23
C PRO A 481 54.40 -22.05 33.98
N LEU A 482 54.74 -21.20 33.01
CA LEU A 482 56.12 -20.76 32.75
C LEU A 482 56.67 -19.96 33.92
N ILE A 483 55.92 -19.00 34.49
CA ILE A 483 56.34 -18.27 35.69
C ILE A 483 56.63 -19.24 36.84
N ASN A 484 55.72 -20.19 37.09
CA ASN A 484 55.93 -21.20 38.12
C ASN A 484 57.15 -22.07 37.86
N SER A 485 57.37 -22.48 36.61
CA SER A 485 58.53 -23.25 36.19
C SER A 485 59.86 -22.51 36.45
N VAL A 486 59.93 -21.20 36.16
CA VAL A 486 61.09 -20.36 36.41
C VAL A 486 61.37 -20.25 37.93
N GLN A 487 60.29 -20.10 38.73
CA GLN A 487 60.45 -20.06 40.20
C GLN A 487 60.91 -21.40 40.75
N GLU A 488 60.43 -22.52 40.24
CA GLU A 488 60.95 -23.84 40.62
C GLU A 488 62.39 -24.07 40.17
N GLN A 489 62.76 -23.60 38.97
CA GLN A 489 64.18 -23.64 38.51
C GLN A 489 65.11 -22.81 39.39
N GLU A 490 64.73 -21.59 39.75
CA GLU A 490 65.47 -20.72 40.60
C GLU A 490 65.73 -21.37 41.98
N LYS A 491 64.68 -21.96 42.54
CA LYS A 491 64.82 -22.70 43.81
C LYS A 491 65.77 -23.87 43.66
N LYS A 492 65.67 -24.69 42.58
CA LYS A 492 66.65 -25.79 42.34
C LYS A 492 68.06 -25.29 42.14
N ILE A 493 68.25 -24.16 41.45
CA ILE A 493 69.57 -23.54 41.26
C ILE A 493 70.12 -23.13 42.63
N THR A 494 69.33 -22.44 43.44
CA THR A 494 69.75 -22.03 44.80
C THR A 494 70.12 -23.24 45.66
N ASP A 495 69.32 -24.31 45.63
CA ASP A 495 69.55 -25.55 46.35
C ASP A 495 70.87 -26.21 45.90
N LEU A 496 71.12 -26.25 44.57
CA LEU A 496 72.40 -26.76 43.99
C LEU A 496 73.60 -25.92 44.34
N GLU A 497 73.48 -24.57 44.34
CA GLU A 497 74.51 -23.67 44.75
C GLU A 497 74.92 -23.88 46.24
N ASN A 498 73.93 -24.00 47.12
CA ASN A 498 74.12 -24.29 48.51
C ASN A 498 74.79 -25.66 48.70
N LEU A 499 74.39 -26.69 47.98
CA LEU A 499 74.98 -28.01 47.99
C LEU A 499 76.45 -27.97 47.50
N ASN A 500 76.72 -27.21 46.42
CA ASN A 500 78.04 -27.02 45.90
C ASN A 500 78.93 -26.33 46.94
N LEU A 501 78.46 -25.28 47.65
CA LEU A 501 79.21 -24.61 48.73
C LEU A 501 79.50 -25.59 49.87
N GLU A 502 78.57 -26.44 50.22
CA GLU A 502 78.79 -27.50 51.25
C GLU A 502 79.84 -28.50 50.78
N LEU A 503 79.74 -28.97 49.53
CA LEU A 503 80.75 -29.88 48.94
C LEU A 503 82.16 -29.28 48.88
N ILE A 504 82.26 -27.99 48.50
CA ILE A 504 83.55 -27.27 48.51
C ILE A 504 84.16 -27.27 49.91
N LYS A 505 83.42 -26.87 50.94
CA LYS A 505 83.84 -26.92 52.32
C LYS A 505 84.30 -28.31 52.73
N ARG A 506 83.63 -29.35 52.32
CA ARG A 506 83.98 -30.72 52.65
C ARG A 506 85.23 -31.19 51.93
N ILE A 507 85.48 -30.75 50.71
CA ILE A 507 86.70 -30.99 49.97
C ILE A 507 87.85 -30.30 50.68
N GLU A 508 87.74 -29.01 51.07
CA GLU A 508 88.74 -28.27 51.79
C GLU A 508 89.11 -28.98 53.13
N ASP A 509 88.10 -29.48 53.85
CA ASP A 509 88.32 -30.23 55.07
C ASP A 509 89.07 -31.56 54.84
N LEU A 510 88.75 -32.26 53.76
CA LEU A 510 89.47 -33.50 53.38
C LEU A 510 90.88 -33.22 52.94
N GLU A 511 91.16 -32.13 52.22
CA GLU A 511 92.45 -31.69 51.81
C GLU A 511 93.33 -31.33 53.05
N LYS A 512 92.75 -30.64 54.04
CA LYS A 512 93.43 -30.34 55.32
C LYS A 512 93.78 -31.64 56.10
N LYS A 513 92.85 -32.61 56.17
CA LYS A 513 93.06 -33.91 56.80
C LYS A 513 94.18 -34.69 56.06
N LEU A 514 94.14 -34.70 54.75
CA LEU A 514 95.13 -35.35 53.92
C LEU A 514 96.51 -34.75 54.11
N THR A 515 96.60 -33.42 54.10
CA THR A 515 97.85 -32.67 54.37
C THR A 515 98.39 -33.00 55.75
N THR A 516 97.54 -33.05 56.76
CA THR A 516 97.91 -33.46 58.11
C THR A 516 98.42 -34.89 58.22
N ILE A 517 97.79 -35.82 57.51
CA ILE A 517 98.21 -37.24 57.46
C ILE A 517 99.59 -37.34 56.74
N LEU A 518 99.76 -36.63 55.63
CA LEU A 518 101.05 -36.63 54.90
C LEU A 518 102.19 -35.97 55.70
N SER A 519 101.89 -34.92 56.49
CA SER A 519 102.92 -34.28 57.36
C SER A 519 103.30 -35.15 58.58
N ASN A 520 102.41 -36.00 59.03
CA ASN A 520 102.70 -36.94 60.16
C ASN A 520 103.33 -38.28 59.69
N SER A 521 103.42 -38.53 58.37
CA SER A 521 104.02 -39.73 57.77
C SER A 521 105.51 -39.54 57.33
N ASN A 522 106.05 -38.33 57.44
CA ASN A 522 107.41 -37.97 57.27
C ASN A 522 108.05 -37.73 58.67
#